data_97691beac503bde43926d74e7bf9fa5c
#
_entry.id   97691beac503bde43926d74e7bf9fa5c
#
_cell.length_a   1.000
_cell.length_b   1.000
_cell.length_c   1.000
_cell.angle_alpha   90.00
_cell.angle_beta   90.00
_cell.angle_gamma   90.00
#
_symmetry.space_group_name_H-M   'P 1'
#
loop_
_entity.id
_entity.type
_entity.pdbx_description
1 polymer ?
#
loop_
_entity_poly.entity_id
_entity_poly.type
_entity_poly.pdbx_seq_one_letter_code
_entity_poly.pdbx_strand_id
1 'polypeptide(L)'
;MSLEGKTVLVTGASGFVGTNLVNKLQSVDCELLTPSSSELDLTSEESVSKYFADKTPEVVLHIAGKVGGILANKTYPGEFFHKNAMMSVLVGHYAWLNGAEKVVSLAAGCGYPKHLQVPYREDQFWDGFPDENSYGYSLAKKNLIVQSWSYREQYGFDSTVLLPANLYGPHDNFDLESSHVVPALIRKFIEARDEGRDEVVVWGDGSASREFLFVDDTVEAILKMVDCNESGPFNLGTGVETSIKELIETIRSCVGYEGNIVWDTSKPNGQPRRFYDMSEFERAVGYIPSTPLSDGISKTVKWYEENRSVARI
;
A
#
# COMPACT_ATOMS: atom_id res chain seq x y z
N MET A 1 18.36 11.39 -7.86
CA MET A 1 17.77 12.78 -7.77
C MET A 1 17.58 13.10 -6.29
N SER A 2 18.05 14.23 -5.77
CA SER A 2 17.74 14.66 -4.39
C SER A 2 16.38 15.34 -4.35
N LEU A 3 15.64 15.19 -3.26
CA LEU A 3 14.41 15.98 -3.00
C LEU A 3 14.72 17.38 -2.45
N GLU A 4 15.98 17.65 -2.08
CA GLU A 4 16.40 18.95 -1.53
C GLU A 4 16.13 20.10 -2.51
N GLY A 5 15.44 21.14 -2.02
CA GLY A 5 15.04 22.30 -2.79
C GLY A 5 13.93 22.06 -3.80
N LYS A 6 13.34 20.86 -3.86
CA LYS A 6 12.28 20.50 -4.81
C LYS A 6 10.88 20.76 -4.28
N THR A 7 9.95 21.06 -5.20
CA THR A 7 8.52 21.06 -4.91
C THR A 7 7.98 19.63 -5.07
N VAL A 8 7.61 19.01 -3.95
CA VAL A 8 7.19 17.61 -3.86
C VAL A 8 5.69 17.50 -3.58
N LEU A 9 4.93 16.94 -4.51
CA LEU A 9 3.51 16.64 -4.32
C LEU A 9 3.32 15.23 -3.77
N VAL A 10 2.67 15.10 -2.62
CA VAL A 10 2.21 13.82 -2.07
C VAL A 10 0.70 13.73 -2.22
N THR A 11 0.22 12.93 -3.15
CA THR A 11 -1.23 12.64 -3.25
C THR A 11 -1.61 11.57 -2.24
N GLY A 12 -2.78 11.72 -1.59
CA GLY A 12 -3.19 10.79 -0.55
C GLY A 12 -2.43 10.98 0.78
N ALA A 13 -1.91 12.19 1.02
CA ALA A 13 -1.10 12.56 2.18
C ALA A 13 -1.79 12.26 3.53
N SER A 14 -3.12 12.38 3.61
CA SER A 14 -3.92 12.07 4.81
C SER A 14 -4.24 10.58 4.97
N GLY A 15 -3.84 9.73 4.01
CA GLY A 15 -4.01 8.29 4.05
C GLY A 15 -2.99 7.59 4.97
N PHE A 16 -3.09 6.27 5.10
CA PHE A 16 -2.20 5.45 5.91
C PHE A 16 -0.72 5.64 5.52
N VAL A 17 -0.35 5.26 4.30
CA VAL A 17 1.03 5.41 3.81
C VAL A 17 1.41 6.88 3.69
N GLY A 18 0.47 7.74 3.21
CA GLY A 18 0.71 9.15 3.00
C GLY A 18 1.09 9.90 4.27
N THR A 19 0.41 9.63 5.40
CA THR A 19 0.74 10.25 6.71
C THR A 19 2.15 9.89 7.16
N ASN A 20 2.54 8.62 7.05
CA ASN A 20 3.90 8.19 7.41
C ASN A 20 4.96 8.80 6.47
N LEU A 21 4.66 8.87 5.17
CA LEU A 21 5.54 9.49 4.18
C LEU A 21 5.73 11.00 4.44
N VAL A 22 4.64 11.72 4.70
CA VAL A 22 4.68 13.16 5.03
C VAL A 22 5.49 13.39 6.31
N ASN A 23 5.29 12.59 7.35
CA ASN A 23 6.07 12.69 8.60
C ASN A 23 7.58 12.52 8.33
N LYS A 24 7.96 11.59 7.47
CA LYS A 24 9.37 11.37 7.08
C LYS A 24 9.92 12.57 6.29
N LEU A 25 9.12 13.11 5.36
CA LEU A 25 9.51 14.25 4.51
C LEU A 25 9.65 15.56 5.27
N GLN A 26 9.06 15.72 6.45
CA GLN A 26 9.26 16.91 7.29
C GLN A 26 10.74 17.16 7.68
N SER A 27 11.58 16.12 7.63
CA SER A 27 13.02 16.24 7.87
C SER A 27 13.85 16.51 6.61
N VAL A 28 13.22 16.59 5.45
CA VAL A 28 13.86 16.86 4.15
C VAL A 28 13.62 18.32 3.78
N ASP A 29 14.64 19.01 3.32
CA ASP A 29 14.53 20.40 2.85
C ASP A 29 13.87 20.43 1.47
N CYS A 30 12.52 20.41 1.44
CA CYS A 30 11.72 20.48 0.22
C CYS A 30 10.42 21.26 0.46
N GLU A 31 9.87 21.86 -0.60
CA GLU A 31 8.51 22.41 -0.55
C GLU A 31 7.49 21.28 -0.68
N LEU A 32 6.77 20.99 0.40
CA LEU A 32 5.85 19.85 0.46
C LEU A 32 4.41 20.27 0.17
N LEU A 33 3.83 19.74 -0.90
CA LEU A 33 2.43 19.92 -1.27
C LEU A 33 1.62 18.69 -0.85
N THR A 34 0.67 18.89 0.06
CA THR A 34 -0.17 17.81 0.64
C THR A 34 -1.66 18.15 0.58
N PRO A 35 -2.22 18.37 -0.64
CA PRO A 35 -3.61 18.81 -0.75
C PRO A 35 -4.59 17.78 -0.20
N SER A 36 -5.65 18.28 0.44
CA SER A 36 -6.84 17.51 0.77
C SER A 36 -7.65 17.17 -0.49
N SER A 37 -8.59 16.23 -0.39
CA SER A 37 -9.48 15.89 -1.52
C SER A 37 -10.43 17.03 -1.93
N SER A 38 -10.63 18.03 -1.07
CA SER A 38 -11.38 19.24 -1.39
C SER A 38 -10.56 20.30 -2.14
N GLU A 39 -9.23 20.28 -2.00
CA GLU A 39 -8.31 21.16 -2.72
C GLU A 39 -7.87 20.54 -4.05
N LEU A 40 -7.75 19.22 -4.11
CA LEU A 40 -7.39 18.47 -5.31
C LEU A 40 -8.22 17.19 -5.42
N ASP A 41 -9.32 17.26 -6.16
CA ASP A 41 -10.08 16.08 -6.56
C ASP A 41 -9.37 15.37 -7.71
N LEU A 42 -8.69 14.28 -7.38
CA LEU A 42 -7.91 13.48 -8.34
C LEU A 42 -8.79 12.72 -9.37
N THR A 43 -10.11 12.75 -9.23
CA THR A 43 -11.06 12.16 -10.19
C THR A 43 -11.63 13.20 -11.17
N SER A 44 -11.36 14.49 -10.93
CA SER A 44 -11.78 15.60 -11.78
C SER A 44 -10.61 16.11 -12.62
N GLU A 45 -10.73 16.01 -13.94
CA GLU A 45 -9.73 16.50 -14.88
C GLU A 45 -9.48 18.01 -14.71
N GLU A 46 -10.56 18.80 -14.54
CA GLU A 46 -10.47 20.25 -14.30
C GLU A 46 -9.67 20.56 -13.02
N SER A 47 -9.96 19.85 -11.93
CA SER A 47 -9.24 20.02 -10.66
C SER A 47 -7.76 19.69 -10.79
N VAL A 48 -7.43 18.54 -11.41
CA VAL A 48 -6.04 18.10 -11.56
C VAL A 48 -5.27 19.03 -12.50
N SER A 49 -5.82 19.37 -13.68
CA SER A 49 -5.15 20.25 -14.65
C SER A 49 -4.84 21.60 -14.05
N LYS A 50 -5.79 22.22 -13.35
CA LYS A 50 -5.61 23.50 -12.67
C LYS A 50 -4.55 23.42 -11.58
N TYR A 51 -4.61 22.41 -10.71
CA TYR A 51 -3.68 22.28 -9.60
C TYR A 51 -2.23 22.11 -10.09
N PHE A 52 -2.00 21.24 -11.08
CA PHE A 52 -0.67 21.02 -11.64
C PHE A 52 -0.12 22.26 -12.37
N ALA A 53 -0.97 22.99 -13.08
CA ALA A 53 -0.57 24.24 -13.72
C ALA A 53 -0.22 25.35 -12.71
N ASP A 54 -0.96 25.44 -11.60
CA ASP A 54 -0.74 26.45 -10.56
C ASP A 54 0.47 26.13 -9.66
N LYS A 55 0.69 24.84 -9.34
CA LYS A 55 1.70 24.39 -8.36
C LYS A 55 2.99 23.86 -8.97
N THR A 56 2.95 23.41 -10.22
CA THR A 56 4.10 22.89 -10.97
C THR A 56 5.03 21.98 -10.15
N PRO A 57 4.52 20.89 -9.54
CA PRO A 57 5.35 20.01 -8.71
C PRO A 57 6.44 19.33 -9.55
N GLU A 58 7.69 19.36 -9.05
CA GLU A 58 8.84 18.74 -9.73
C GLU A 58 8.89 17.23 -9.48
N VAL A 59 8.49 16.79 -8.28
CA VAL A 59 8.41 15.36 -7.92
C VAL A 59 7.00 15.04 -7.44
N VAL A 60 6.42 13.95 -7.93
CA VAL A 60 5.09 13.49 -7.53
C VAL A 60 5.18 12.11 -6.90
N LEU A 61 4.81 12.00 -5.62
CA LEU A 61 4.66 10.75 -4.90
C LEU A 61 3.17 10.39 -4.89
N HIS A 62 2.75 9.57 -5.88
CA HIS A 62 1.35 9.22 -6.08
C HIS A 62 0.93 8.02 -5.25
N ILE A 63 0.48 8.30 -4.01
CA ILE A 63 0.08 7.30 -3.03
C ILE A 63 -1.45 7.14 -2.97
N ALA A 64 -2.19 8.11 -3.50
CA ALA A 64 -3.64 8.11 -3.48
C ALA A 64 -4.25 6.86 -4.13
N GLY A 65 -5.34 6.41 -3.54
CA GLY A 65 -6.16 5.33 -4.06
C GLY A 65 -7.41 5.12 -3.22
N LYS A 66 -8.50 4.73 -3.87
CA LYS A 66 -9.66 4.19 -3.17
C LYS A 66 -9.35 2.73 -2.84
N VAL A 67 -9.04 2.46 -1.58
CA VAL A 67 -8.65 1.14 -1.06
C VAL A 67 -9.73 0.60 -0.14
N GLY A 68 -9.89 -0.70 -0.08
CA GLY A 68 -10.81 -1.37 0.84
C GLY A 68 -10.64 -2.89 0.81
N GLY A 69 -11.19 -3.56 1.83
CA GLY A 69 -11.16 -5.01 1.94
C GLY A 69 -11.90 -5.73 0.78
N ILE A 70 -11.85 -7.06 0.79
CA ILE A 70 -12.46 -7.93 -0.25
C ILE A 70 -13.95 -7.64 -0.39
N LEU A 71 -14.67 -7.48 0.72
CA LEU A 71 -16.11 -7.23 0.70
C LEU A 71 -16.45 -5.91 -0.02
N ALA A 72 -15.74 -4.84 0.27
CA ALA A 72 -15.94 -3.53 -0.36
C ALA A 72 -15.66 -3.59 -1.88
N ASN A 73 -14.57 -4.24 -2.28
CA ASN A 73 -14.22 -4.45 -3.69
C ASN A 73 -15.31 -5.24 -4.44
N LYS A 74 -15.85 -6.29 -3.82
CA LYS A 74 -16.92 -7.11 -4.39
C LYS A 74 -18.25 -6.35 -4.49
N THR A 75 -18.53 -5.48 -3.52
CA THR A 75 -19.80 -4.74 -3.47
C THR A 75 -19.80 -3.53 -4.43
N TYR A 76 -18.66 -2.85 -4.60
CA TYR A 76 -18.56 -1.60 -5.37
C TYR A 76 -17.50 -1.65 -6.49
N PRO A 77 -17.43 -2.72 -7.32
CA PRO A 77 -16.35 -2.89 -8.28
C PRO A 77 -16.24 -1.75 -9.30
N GLY A 78 -17.38 -1.19 -9.75
CA GLY A 78 -17.41 -0.07 -10.68
C GLY A 78 -16.84 1.22 -10.07
N GLU A 79 -17.16 1.51 -8.81
CA GLU A 79 -16.63 2.69 -8.12
C GLU A 79 -15.12 2.56 -7.89
N PHE A 80 -14.65 1.38 -7.45
CA PHE A 80 -13.22 1.11 -7.29
C PHE A 80 -12.46 1.23 -8.60
N PHE A 81 -13.03 0.69 -9.70
CA PHE A 81 -12.44 0.83 -11.01
C PHE A 81 -12.36 2.29 -11.43
N HIS A 82 -13.51 2.97 -11.48
CA HIS A 82 -13.59 4.34 -11.99
C HIS A 82 -12.66 5.30 -11.24
N LYS A 83 -12.77 5.35 -9.91
CA LYS A 83 -11.95 6.30 -9.11
C LYS A 83 -10.46 6.03 -9.24
N ASN A 84 -10.02 4.78 -9.15
CA ASN A 84 -8.60 4.48 -9.26
C ASN A 84 -8.06 4.66 -10.68
N ALA A 85 -8.85 4.35 -11.72
CA ALA A 85 -8.45 4.59 -13.11
C ALA A 85 -8.28 6.09 -13.38
N MET A 86 -9.24 6.93 -12.98
CA MET A 86 -9.16 8.39 -13.14
C MET A 86 -7.94 8.96 -12.42
N MET A 87 -7.74 8.64 -11.14
CA MET A 87 -6.58 9.09 -10.37
C MET A 87 -5.27 8.69 -11.06
N SER A 88 -5.16 7.44 -11.50
CA SER A 88 -3.96 6.93 -12.17
C SER A 88 -3.65 7.71 -13.45
N VAL A 89 -4.63 7.86 -14.32
CA VAL A 89 -4.44 8.49 -15.64
C VAL A 89 -4.18 9.98 -15.51
N LEU A 90 -4.97 10.69 -14.72
CA LEU A 90 -4.89 12.15 -14.64
C LEU A 90 -3.60 12.61 -13.95
N VAL A 91 -3.21 11.98 -12.83
CA VAL A 91 -1.97 12.39 -12.13
C VAL A 91 -0.74 12.21 -13.00
N GLY A 92 -0.58 11.05 -13.63
CA GLY A 92 0.57 10.80 -14.50
C GLY A 92 0.60 11.73 -15.74
N HIS A 93 -0.58 11.98 -16.35
CA HIS A 93 -0.67 12.86 -17.52
C HIS A 93 -0.32 14.30 -17.19
N TYR A 94 -0.94 14.87 -16.16
CA TYR A 94 -0.70 16.28 -15.80
C TYR A 94 0.66 16.51 -15.12
N ALA A 95 1.24 15.51 -14.47
CA ALA A 95 2.63 15.57 -14.02
C ALA A 95 3.58 15.72 -15.22
N TRP A 96 3.45 14.87 -16.24
CA TRP A 96 4.22 14.98 -17.47
C TRP A 96 3.98 16.32 -18.20
N LEU A 97 2.72 16.71 -18.39
CA LEU A 97 2.36 17.90 -19.16
C LEU A 97 2.90 19.21 -18.54
N ASN A 98 3.00 19.25 -17.21
CA ASN A 98 3.49 20.41 -16.46
C ASN A 98 4.98 20.29 -16.06
N GLY A 99 5.71 19.35 -16.63
CA GLY A 99 7.17 19.28 -16.53
C GLY A 99 7.70 18.68 -15.23
N ALA A 100 6.91 17.85 -14.53
CA ALA A 100 7.44 17.08 -13.41
C ALA A 100 8.63 16.22 -13.86
N GLU A 101 9.68 16.19 -13.05
CA GLU A 101 10.90 15.45 -13.35
C GLU A 101 10.77 13.97 -12.99
N LYS A 102 9.95 13.65 -11.98
CA LYS A 102 9.77 12.28 -11.49
C LYS A 102 8.38 12.03 -10.94
N VAL A 103 7.84 10.84 -11.26
CA VAL A 103 6.65 10.29 -10.58
C VAL A 103 6.98 8.93 -9.97
N VAL A 104 6.71 8.75 -8.68
CA VAL A 104 6.72 7.43 -8.02
C VAL A 104 5.30 7.08 -7.61
N SER A 105 4.79 5.94 -8.08
CA SER A 105 3.40 5.55 -7.87
C SER A 105 3.28 4.21 -7.13
N LEU A 106 2.30 4.10 -6.24
CA LEU A 106 1.89 2.81 -5.66
C LEU A 106 0.75 2.20 -6.48
N ALA A 107 1.04 1.08 -7.14
CA ALA A 107 0.03 0.23 -7.73
C ALA A 107 -0.51 -0.76 -6.67
N ALA A 108 -0.77 -2.01 -7.04
CA ALA A 108 -1.31 -3.00 -6.10
C ALA A 108 -0.88 -4.42 -6.50
N GLY A 109 -0.35 -5.14 -5.54
CA GLY A 109 0.02 -6.53 -5.75
C GLY A 109 -1.15 -7.48 -6.03
N CYS A 110 -2.41 -7.10 -5.73
CA CYS A 110 -3.58 -7.86 -6.16
C CYS A 110 -3.78 -7.85 -7.69
N GLY A 111 -3.00 -7.06 -8.44
CA GLY A 111 -2.93 -7.10 -9.89
C GLY A 111 -2.33 -8.39 -10.46
N TYR A 112 -1.57 -9.15 -9.68
CA TYR A 112 -1.06 -10.45 -10.10
C TYR A 112 -2.18 -11.43 -10.44
N PRO A 113 -1.98 -12.33 -11.42
CA PRO A 113 -2.90 -13.42 -11.70
C PRO A 113 -3.17 -14.28 -10.47
N LYS A 114 -4.41 -14.77 -10.35
CA LYS A 114 -4.86 -15.54 -9.17
C LYS A 114 -4.08 -16.85 -8.95
N HIS A 115 -3.60 -17.48 -10.03
CA HIS A 115 -3.06 -18.85 -10.02
C HIS A 115 -1.57 -18.89 -10.39
N LEU A 116 -0.76 -18.01 -9.80
CA LEU A 116 0.68 -18.06 -9.98
C LEU A 116 1.36 -18.91 -8.89
N GLN A 117 2.52 -19.46 -9.26
CA GLN A 117 3.43 -20.05 -8.29
C GLN A 117 4.25 -18.95 -7.61
N VAL A 118 4.46 -19.11 -6.32
CA VAL A 118 5.28 -18.18 -5.52
C VAL A 118 6.76 -18.58 -5.59
N PRO A 119 7.70 -17.64 -5.41
CA PRO A 119 7.49 -16.20 -5.25
C PRO A 119 7.03 -15.53 -6.54
N TYR A 120 6.19 -14.47 -6.45
CA TYR A 120 5.73 -13.73 -7.63
C TYR A 120 6.81 -12.81 -8.16
N ARG A 121 7.03 -12.84 -9.47
CA ARG A 121 7.97 -11.99 -10.19
C ARG A 121 7.25 -11.02 -11.11
N GLU A 122 7.83 -9.87 -11.35
CA GLU A 122 7.25 -8.76 -12.12
C GLU A 122 6.91 -9.16 -13.57
N ASP A 123 7.72 -10.03 -14.18
CA ASP A 123 7.48 -10.56 -15.53
C ASP A 123 6.17 -11.36 -15.64
N GLN A 124 5.69 -11.95 -14.54
CA GLN A 124 4.44 -12.72 -14.48
C GLN A 124 3.19 -11.84 -14.26
N PHE A 125 3.34 -10.53 -14.10
CA PHE A 125 2.21 -9.64 -13.76
C PHE A 125 1.11 -9.62 -14.83
N TRP A 126 1.45 -10.01 -16.06
CA TRP A 126 0.55 -10.03 -17.22
C TRP A 126 0.12 -11.44 -17.66
N ASP A 127 0.54 -12.50 -16.96
CA ASP A 127 0.30 -13.90 -17.37
C ASP A 127 -1.14 -14.39 -17.11
N GLY A 128 -2.05 -13.50 -16.75
CA GLY A 128 -3.45 -13.86 -16.55
C GLY A 128 -4.30 -12.77 -15.90
N PHE A 129 -5.52 -13.17 -15.55
CA PHE A 129 -6.50 -12.29 -14.94
C PHE A 129 -6.34 -12.28 -13.40
N PRO A 130 -6.48 -11.10 -12.74
CA PRO A 130 -6.45 -11.02 -11.28
C PRO A 130 -7.65 -11.71 -10.63
N ASP A 131 -7.68 -11.75 -9.29
CA ASP A 131 -8.79 -12.34 -8.53
C ASP A 131 -10.11 -11.63 -8.85
N GLU A 132 -11.16 -12.42 -9.13
CA GLU A 132 -12.50 -11.95 -9.48
C GLU A 132 -13.16 -11.08 -8.40
N ASN A 133 -12.71 -11.16 -7.15
CA ASN A 133 -13.25 -10.35 -6.07
C ASN A 133 -12.67 -8.91 -6.04
N SER A 134 -11.60 -8.65 -6.78
CA SER A 134 -10.92 -7.34 -6.78
C SER A 134 -10.50 -6.86 -8.18
N TYR A 135 -10.99 -7.49 -9.26
CA TYR A 135 -10.53 -7.20 -10.62
C TYR A 135 -10.68 -5.72 -11.02
N GLY A 136 -11.75 -5.06 -10.58
CA GLY A 136 -11.97 -3.66 -10.91
C GLY A 136 -10.85 -2.76 -10.36
N TYR A 137 -10.52 -2.90 -9.08
CA TYR A 137 -9.41 -2.21 -8.45
C TYR A 137 -8.06 -2.59 -9.07
N SER A 138 -7.84 -3.89 -9.23
CA SER A 138 -6.59 -4.45 -9.75
C SER A 138 -6.27 -3.94 -11.16
N LEU A 139 -7.25 -3.97 -12.07
CA LEU A 139 -7.07 -3.49 -13.45
C LEU A 139 -6.92 -1.97 -13.50
N ALA A 140 -7.64 -1.22 -12.67
CA ALA A 140 -7.44 0.23 -12.56
C ALA A 140 -6.01 0.59 -12.13
N LYS A 141 -5.44 -0.17 -11.19
CA LYS A 141 -4.05 0.05 -10.74
C LYS A 141 -3.00 -0.40 -11.79
N LYS A 142 -3.32 -1.34 -12.68
CA LYS A 142 -2.46 -1.69 -13.83
C LYS A 142 -2.26 -0.51 -14.80
N ASN A 143 -3.20 0.44 -14.86
CA ASN A 143 -3.04 1.63 -15.72
C ASN A 143 -1.79 2.44 -15.37
N LEU A 144 -1.37 2.50 -14.09
CA LEU A 144 -0.13 3.17 -13.68
C LEU A 144 1.09 2.60 -14.41
N ILE A 145 1.15 1.29 -14.55
CA ILE A 145 2.27 0.60 -15.22
C ILE A 145 2.26 0.88 -16.72
N VAL A 146 1.10 0.69 -17.34
CA VAL A 146 0.95 0.92 -18.79
C VAL A 146 1.26 2.37 -19.14
N GLN A 147 0.77 3.33 -18.35
CA GLN A 147 1.04 4.75 -18.54
C GLN A 147 2.53 5.05 -18.37
N SER A 148 3.16 4.51 -17.31
CA SER A 148 4.60 4.69 -17.04
C SER A 148 5.44 4.21 -18.23
N TRP A 149 5.18 3.03 -18.76
CA TRP A 149 5.89 2.50 -19.93
C TRP A 149 5.66 3.35 -21.16
N SER A 150 4.39 3.67 -21.48
CA SER A 150 4.02 4.42 -22.70
C SER A 150 4.61 5.83 -22.69
N TYR A 151 4.59 6.50 -21.54
CA TYR A 151 5.10 7.88 -21.41
C TYR A 151 6.64 7.91 -21.42
N ARG A 152 7.28 6.89 -20.86
CA ARG A 152 8.74 6.74 -20.97
C ARG A 152 9.16 6.50 -22.41
N GLU A 153 8.49 5.60 -23.11
CA GLU A 153 8.81 5.28 -24.51
C GLU A 153 8.58 6.48 -25.45
N GLN A 154 7.44 7.15 -25.31
CA GLN A 154 7.06 8.23 -26.23
C GLN A 154 7.71 9.57 -25.88
N TYR A 155 7.86 9.88 -24.61
CA TYR A 155 8.23 11.23 -24.15
C TYR A 155 9.51 11.27 -23.31
N GLY A 156 10.11 10.13 -23.00
CA GLY A 156 11.26 10.06 -22.08
C GLY A 156 10.90 10.40 -20.63
N PHE A 157 9.59 10.36 -20.25
CA PHE A 157 9.13 10.76 -18.94
C PHE A 157 9.53 9.78 -17.85
N ASP A 158 10.19 10.27 -16.80
CA ASP A 158 10.66 9.42 -15.72
C ASP A 158 9.56 9.16 -14.69
N SER A 159 9.03 7.93 -14.73
CA SER A 159 8.05 7.45 -13.78
C SER A 159 8.38 6.01 -13.36
N THR A 160 8.11 5.69 -12.09
CA THR A 160 8.38 4.37 -11.49
C THR A 160 7.15 3.89 -10.74
N VAL A 161 6.86 2.59 -10.85
CA VAL A 161 5.67 1.98 -10.24
C VAL A 161 6.08 0.85 -9.28
N LEU A 162 5.55 0.89 -8.05
CA LEU A 162 5.77 -0.10 -7.00
C LEU A 162 4.52 -0.98 -6.80
N LEU A 163 4.73 -2.27 -6.58
CA LEU A 163 3.71 -3.29 -6.30
C LEU A 163 3.81 -3.72 -4.82
N PRO A 164 3.20 -2.99 -3.88
CA PRO A 164 3.37 -3.30 -2.46
C PRO A 164 2.70 -4.61 -2.07
N ALA A 165 3.34 -5.33 -1.12
CA ALA A 165 2.77 -6.44 -0.37
C ALA A 165 1.66 -5.96 0.58
N ASN A 166 1.27 -6.77 1.59
CA ASN A 166 0.28 -6.35 2.56
C ASN A 166 0.92 -5.38 3.55
N LEU A 167 0.59 -4.11 3.40
CA LEU A 167 1.10 -3.04 4.24
C LEU A 167 0.43 -3.05 5.61
N TYR A 168 1.17 -2.70 6.65
CA TYR A 168 0.66 -2.50 8.00
C TYR A 168 1.54 -1.50 8.77
N GLY A 169 0.98 -0.88 9.82
CA GLY A 169 1.75 0.04 10.66
C GLY A 169 0.89 1.12 11.34
N PRO A 170 1.53 2.10 12.00
CA PRO A 170 0.90 3.30 12.52
C PRO A 170 0.05 4.03 11.47
N HIS A 171 -1.07 4.61 11.88
CA HIS A 171 -2.04 5.32 11.03
C HIS A 171 -2.84 4.45 10.05
N ASP A 172 -2.76 3.12 10.15
CA ASP A 172 -3.60 2.22 9.34
C ASP A 172 -5.09 2.35 9.74
N ASN A 173 -5.96 1.69 8.98
CA ASN A 173 -7.38 1.59 9.29
C ASN A 173 -7.63 0.39 10.22
N PHE A 174 -8.19 0.65 11.40
CA PHE A 174 -8.49 -0.39 12.42
C PHE A 174 -9.98 -0.73 12.48
N ASP A 175 -10.81 -0.26 11.55
CA ASP A 175 -12.21 -0.64 11.46
C ASP A 175 -12.37 -2.13 11.14
N LEU A 176 -13.17 -2.85 11.93
CA LEU A 176 -13.26 -4.32 11.84
C LEU A 176 -13.94 -4.83 10.54
N GLU A 177 -14.69 -3.98 9.84
CA GLU A 177 -15.41 -4.36 8.62
C GLU A 177 -14.61 -4.02 7.36
N SER A 178 -13.85 -2.93 7.39
CA SER A 178 -13.18 -2.39 6.19
C SER A 178 -11.65 -2.51 6.19
N SER A 179 -11.03 -2.84 7.33
CA SER A 179 -9.57 -2.91 7.47
C SER A 179 -8.95 -4.19 6.88
N HIS A 180 -7.62 -4.15 6.78
CA HIS A 180 -6.82 -5.33 6.45
C HIS A 180 -6.63 -6.22 7.69
N VAL A 181 -6.08 -7.43 7.46
CA VAL A 181 -5.97 -8.49 8.48
C VAL A 181 -5.16 -8.05 9.71
N VAL A 182 -4.03 -7.36 9.52
CA VAL A 182 -3.14 -6.99 10.66
C VAL A 182 -3.82 -6.00 11.61
N PRO A 183 -4.30 -4.82 11.16
CA PRO A 183 -4.94 -3.87 12.08
C PRO A 183 -6.23 -4.42 12.68
N ALA A 184 -7.03 -5.20 11.93
CA ALA A 184 -8.23 -5.85 12.48
C ALA A 184 -7.89 -6.82 13.62
N LEU A 185 -6.85 -7.63 13.47
CA LEU A 185 -6.42 -8.57 14.49
C LEU A 185 -5.83 -7.84 15.71
N ILE A 186 -4.98 -6.84 15.51
CA ILE A 186 -4.43 -6.02 16.61
C ILE A 186 -5.57 -5.46 17.47
N ARG A 187 -6.54 -4.78 16.84
CA ARG A 187 -7.71 -4.24 17.55
C ARG A 187 -8.47 -5.32 18.29
N LYS A 188 -8.77 -6.45 17.63
CA LYS A 188 -9.54 -7.56 18.21
C LYS A 188 -8.84 -8.16 19.44
N PHE A 189 -7.52 -8.35 19.41
CA PHE A 189 -6.75 -8.87 20.54
C PHE A 189 -6.65 -7.86 21.69
N ILE A 190 -6.48 -6.58 21.39
CA ILE A 190 -6.43 -5.51 22.40
C ILE A 190 -7.79 -5.40 23.10
N GLU A 191 -8.90 -5.37 22.35
CA GLU A 191 -10.25 -5.33 22.95
C GLU A 191 -10.54 -6.59 23.79
N ALA A 192 -10.11 -7.77 23.34
CA ALA A 192 -10.26 -9.00 24.10
C ALA A 192 -9.45 -9.02 25.41
N ARG A 193 -8.22 -8.52 25.39
CA ARG A 193 -7.38 -8.37 26.57
C ARG A 193 -8.02 -7.39 27.59
N ASP A 194 -8.43 -6.22 27.11
CA ASP A 194 -8.96 -5.15 27.96
C ASP A 194 -10.31 -5.50 28.58
N GLU A 195 -11.12 -6.30 27.89
CA GLU A 195 -12.41 -6.81 28.38
C GLU A 195 -12.28 -8.12 29.16
N GLY A 196 -11.09 -8.72 29.25
CA GLY A 196 -10.86 -9.98 29.94
C GLY A 196 -11.55 -11.16 29.29
N ARG A 197 -11.68 -11.17 27.96
CA ARG A 197 -12.31 -12.28 27.22
C ARG A 197 -11.38 -13.50 27.20
N ASP A 198 -11.93 -14.68 27.45
CA ASP A 198 -11.18 -15.93 27.50
C ASP A 198 -10.77 -16.44 26.12
N GLU A 199 -11.40 -15.94 25.04
CA GLU A 199 -11.13 -16.38 23.68
C GLU A 199 -11.25 -15.28 22.63
N VAL A 200 -10.46 -15.40 21.55
CA VAL A 200 -10.57 -14.60 20.32
C VAL A 200 -10.83 -15.54 19.15
N VAL A 201 -11.97 -15.30 18.46
CA VAL A 201 -12.31 -16.05 17.25
C VAL A 201 -11.64 -15.44 16.04
N VAL A 202 -10.90 -16.24 15.26
CA VAL A 202 -10.22 -15.87 14.02
C VAL A 202 -10.69 -16.73 12.86
N TRP A 203 -10.72 -16.18 11.66
CA TRP A 203 -11.25 -16.87 10.48
C TRP A 203 -10.23 -17.84 9.87
N GLY A 204 -10.74 -18.96 9.34
CA GLY A 204 -9.95 -19.97 8.64
C GLY A 204 -9.27 -20.95 9.60
N ASP A 205 -8.18 -21.54 9.14
CA ASP A 205 -7.36 -22.50 9.89
C ASP A 205 -5.91 -22.04 10.13
N GLY A 206 -5.58 -20.83 9.66
CA GLY A 206 -4.27 -20.24 9.80
C GLY A 206 -3.20 -20.74 8.82
N SER A 207 -3.53 -21.67 7.92
CA SER A 207 -2.57 -22.27 6.97
C SER A 207 -2.18 -21.35 5.81
N ALA A 208 -3.03 -20.40 5.44
CA ALA A 208 -2.72 -19.44 4.40
C ALA A 208 -1.50 -18.58 4.79
N SER A 209 -0.68 -18.21 3.79
CA SER A 209 0.50 -17.38 4.03
C SER A 209 0.49 -16.12 3.18
N ARG A 210 1.07 -15.08 3.73
CA ARG A 210 1.20 -13.74 3.13
C ARG A 210 2.56 -13.18 3.41
N GLU A 211 2.83 -12.11 2.75
CA GLU A 211 3.95 -11.23 3.05
C GLU A 211 3.40 -9.95 3.67
N PHE A 212 4.01 -9.51 4.78
CA PHE A 212 3.61 -8.33 5.54
C PHE A 212 4.75 -7.32 5.53
N LEU A 213 4.46 -6.12 5.05
CA LEU A 213 5.45 -5.06 4.89
C LEU A 213 5.13 -3.90 5.83
N PHE A 214 6.07 -3.57 6.70
CA PHE A 214 5.95 -2.46 7.63
C PHE A 214 5.98 -1.11 6.90
N VAL A 215 5.17 -0.17 7.35
CA VAL A 215 4.98 1.11 6.64
C VAL A 215 6.24 1.96 6.56
N ASP A 216 7.11 1.95 7.59
CA ASP A 216 8.36 2.72 7.56
C ASP A 216 9.29 2.21 6.45
N ASP A 217 9.35 0.88 6.25
CA ASP A 217 10.12 0.27 5.14
C ASP A 217 9.51 0.65 3.79
N THR A 218 8.18 0.76 3.71
CA THR A 218 7.49 1.23 2.49
C THR A 218 7.85 2.67 2.18
N VAL A 219 7.88 3.54 3.19
CA VAL A 219 8.27 4.94 3.03
C VAL A 219 9.71 5.06 2.56
N GLU A 220 10.63 4.32 3.18
CA GLU A 220 12.04 4.30 2.77
C GLU A 220 12.21 3.83 1.32
N ALA A 221 11.47 2.78 0.94
CA ALA A 221 11.47 2.27 -0.44
C ALA A 221 10.97 3.31 -1.45
N ILE A 222 9.88 4.02 -1.14
CA ILE A 222 9.34 5.09 -2.00
C ILE A 222 10.40 6.17 -2.20
N LEU A 223 11.08 6.60 -1.15
CA LEU A 223 12.11 7.63 -1.22
C LEU A 223 13.33 7.17 -2.04
N LYS A 224 13.76 5.92 -1.91
CA LYS A 224 14.83 5.36 -2.74
C LYS A 224 14.46 5.29 -4.22
N MET A 225 13.17 5.08 -4.54
CA MET A 225 12.69 5.07 -5.92
C MET A 225 12.69 6.45 -6.59
N VAL A 226 12.81 7.54 -5.86
CA VAL A 226 13.04 8.86 -6.45
C VAL A 226 14.34 8.90 -7.26
N ASP A 227 15.37 8.17 -6.82
CA ASP A 227 16.66 8.09 -7.49
C ASP A 227 16.74 7.01 -8.58
N CYS A 228 15.72 6.15 -8.68
CA CYS A 228 15.69 5.07 -9.66
C CYS A 228 15.23 5.57 -11.03
N ASN A 229 16.01 5.31 -12.07
CA ASN A 229 15.71 5.72 -13.45
C ASN A 229 14.96 4.66 -14.28
N GLU A 230 14.47 3.60 -13.63
CA GLU A 230 13.74 2.51 -14.29
C GLU A 230 12.23 2.63 -13.99
N SER A 231 11.40 2.25 -14.97
CA SER A 231 9.94 2.37 -14.83
C SER A 231 9.32 1.30 -13.92
N GLY A 232 9.96 0.16 -13.75
CA GLY A 232 9.37 -1.01 -13.13
C GLY A 232 8.34 -1.72 -14.03
N PRO A 233 7.32 -2.36 -13.47
CA PRO A 233 6.97 -2.34 -12.05
C PRO A 233 8.00 -3.07 -11.19
N PHE A 234 8.11 -2.67 -9.93
CA PHE A 234 8.94 -3.36 -8.95
C PHE A 234 8.08 -3.92 -7.82
N ASN A 235 8.27 -5.18 -7.48
CA ASN A 235 7.73 -5.74 -6.25
C ASN A 235 8.27 -4.97 -5.05
N LEU A 236 7.41 -4.71 -4.08
CA LEU A 236 7.77 -4.06 -2.84
C LEU A 236 7.27 -4.89 -1.67
N GLY A 237 8.17 -5.63 -1.07
CA GLY A 237 7.94 -6.56 0.04
C GLY A 237 9.21 -6.80 0.83
N THR A 238 9.20 -7.85 1.62
CA THR A 238 10.35 -8.32 2.43
C THR A 238 11.00 -9.58 1.86
N GLY A 239 10.33 -10.25 0.91
CA GLY A 239 10.69 -11.60 0.46
C GLY A 239 10.40 -12.71 1.49
N VAL A 240 9.78 -12.37 2.63
CA VAL A 240 9.51 -13.31 3.72
C VAL A 240 8.05 -13.74 3.73
N GLU A 241 7.83 -15.03 3.56
CA GLU A 241 6.51 -15.65 3.66
C GLU A 241 6.15 -15.93 5.11
N THR A 242 5.01 -15.43 5.58
CA THR A 242 4.49 -15.61 6.95
C THR A 242 3.12 -16.24 6.93
N SER A 243 2.90 -17.33 7.68
CA SER A 243 1.57 -17.92 7.84
C SER A 243 0.66 -17.01 8.68
N ILE A 244 -0.67 -17.11 8.43
CA ILE A 244 -1.65 -16.39 9.27
C ILE A 244 -1.57 -16.86 10.73
N LYS A 245 -1.24 -18.13 10.96
CA LYS A 245 -1.01 -18.66 12.32
C LYS A 245 0.17 -17.93 13.00
N GLU A 246 1.30 -17.80 12.33
CA GLU A 246 2.48 -17.10 12.84
C GLU A 246 2.21 -15.61 13.08
N LEU A 247 1.50 -14.93 12.17
CA LEU A 247 1.05 -13.56 12.35
C LEU A 247 0.22 -13.42 13.63
N ILE A 248 -0.76 -14.30 13.83
CA ILE A 248 -1.66 -14.24 14.99
C ILE A 248 -0.91 -14.46 16.30
N GLU A 249 0.01 -15.42 16.36
CA GLU A 249 0.83 -15.65 17.57
C GLU A 249 1.76 -14.46 17.84
N THR A 250 2.30 -13.83 16.80
CA THR A 250 3.10 -12.62 16.94
C THR A 250 2.26 -11.46 17.51
N ILE A 251 1.07 -11.22 16.95
CA ILE A 251 0.16 -10.18 17.46
C ILE A 251 -0.25 -10.48 18.92
N ARG A 252 -0.67 -11.72 19.21
CA ARG A 252 -1.02 -12.18 20.55
C ARG A 252 0.08 -11.87 21.56
N SER A 253 1.32 -12.21 21.21
CA SER A 253 2.49 -11.95 22.05
C SER A 253 2.74 -10.45 22.24
N CYS A 254 2.71 -9.65 21.18
CA CYS A 254 2.94 -8.20 21.26
C CYS A 254 1.85 -7.46 22.03
N VAL A 255 0.61 -7.93 21.95
CA VAL A 255 -0.52 -7.38 22.74
C VAL A 255 -0.49 -7.85 24.19
N GLY A 256 0.15 -8.98 24.50
CA GLY A 256 0.10 -9.59 25.82
C GLY A 256 -1.25 -10.23 26.15
N TYR A 257 -1.92 -10.83 25.13
CA TYR A 257 -3.17 -11.54 25.33
C TYR A 257 -2.92 -13.00 25.74
N GLU A 258 -3.47 -13.42 26.86
CA GLU A 258 -3.24 -14.76 27.43
C GLU A 258 -4.37 -15.77 27.16
N GLY A 259 -5.52 -15.31 26.62
CA GLY A 259 -6.66 -16.16 26.31
C GLY A 259 -6.43 -17.10 25.10
N ASN A 260 -7.43 -17.90 24.77
CA ASN A 260 -7.37 -18.88 23.71
C ASN A 260 -7.64 -18.29 22.32
N ILE A 261 -7.06 -18.89 21.29
CA ILE A 261 -7.38 -18.62 19.89
C ILE A 261 -8.31 -19.71 19.37
N VAL A 262 -9.50 -19.33 18.90
CA VAL A 262 -10.50 -20.23 18.32
C VAL A 262 -10.58 -20.01 16.82
N TRP A 263 -10.33 -21.06 16.04
CA TRP A 263 -10.36 -21.00 14.59
C TRP A 263 -11.75 -21.28 14.03
N ASP A 264 -12.35 -20.31 13.35
CA ASP A 264 -13.61 -20.48 12.61
C ASP A 264 -13.34 -20.99 11.20
N THR A 265 -13.22 -22.30 11.06
CA THR A 265 -12.96 -22.99 9.78
C THR A 265 -14.16 -22.98 8.83
N SER A 266 -15.32 -22.46 9.23
CA SER A 266 -16.45 -22.21 8.33
C SER A 266 -16.19 -21.03 7.38
N LYS A 267 -15.22 -20.19 7.68
CA LYS A 267 -14.80 -19.06 6.88
C LYS A 267 -13.64 -19.44 5.95
N PRO A 268 -13.59 -18.87 4.74
CA PRO A 268 -12.56 -19.21 3.76
C PRO A 268 -11.17 -18.72 4.18
N ASN A 269 -10.14 -19.50 3.90
CA ASN A 269 -8.72 -19.11 4.08
C ASN A 269 -8.22 -18.05 3.07
N GLY A 270 -8.97 -17.83 1.98
CA GLY A 270 -8.51 -17.00 0.86
C GLY A 270 -7.46 -17.70 -0.01
N GLN A 271 -6.62 -16.95 -0.68
CA GLN A 271 -5.54 -17.48 -1.52
C GLN A 271 -4.51 -18.22 -0.64
N PRO A 272 -4.05 -19.44 -1.01
CA PRO A 272 -3.18 -20.24 -0.14
C PRO A 272 -1.85 -19.55 0.18
N ARG A 273 -1.10 -19.09 -0.84
CA ARG A 273 0.23 -18.50 -0.67
C ARG A 273 0.36 -17.24 -1.53
N ARG A 274 1.04 -16.21 -0.99
CA ARG A 274 1.35 -14.99 -1.73
C ARG A 274 2.52 -14.26 -1.09
N PHE A 275 3.66 -14.24 -1.78
CA PHE A 275 4.83 -13.44 -1.47
C PHE A 275 5.66 -13.18 -2.73
N TYR A 276 6.62 -12.26 -2.68
CA TYR A 276 7.28 -11.70 -3.84
C TYR A 276 8.75 -12.11 -3.93
N ASP A 277 9.24 -12.18 -5.16
CA ASP A 277 10.65 -12.10 -5.47
C ASP A 277 11.07 -10.63 -5.44
N MET A 278 12.08 -10.30 -4.65
CA MET A 278 12.55 -8.93 -4.44
C MET A 278 13.83 -8.61 -5.24
N SER A 279 14.29 -9.51 -6.11
CA SER A 279 15.58 -9.40 -6.79
C SER A 279 15.69 -8.16 -7.66
N GLU A 280 14.62 -7.80 -8.40
CA GLU A 280 14.62 -6.63 -9.27
C GLU A 280 14.61 -5.32 -8.47
N PHE A 281 13.87 -5.27 -7.38
CA PHE A 281 13.88 -4.11 -6.49
C PHE A 281 15.24 -3.91 -5.83
N GLU A 282 15.85 -4.98 -5.29
CA GLU A 282 17.19 -4.95 -4.70
C GLU A 282 18.25 -4.50 -5.73
N ARG A 283 18.18 -5.05 -6.94
CA ARG A 283 19.07 -4.65 -8.04
C ARG A 283 18.95 -3.15 -8.36
N ALA A 284 17.73 -2.63 -8.38
CA ALA A 284 17.47 -1.24 -8.78
C ALA A 284 17.93 -0.21 -7.74
N VAL A 285 17.80 -0.50 -6.44
CA VAL A 285 18.03 0.50 -5.38
C VAL A 285 18.97 0.05 -4.26
N GLY A 286 19.51 -1.17 -4.31
CA GLY A 286 20.45 -1.70 -3.30
C GLY A 286 19.83 -1.80 -1.89
N TYR A 287 18.53 -2.04 -1.80
CA TYR A 287 17.79 -2.07 -0.53
C TYR A 287 16.73 -3.17 -0.54
N ILE A 288 16.56 -3.84 0.57
CA ILE A 288 15.44 -4.74 0.85
C ILE A 288 14.81 -4.33 2.18
N PRO A 289 13.48 -4.13 2.26
CA PRO A 289 12.76 -3.99 3.51
C PRO A 289 13.07 -5.13 4.47
N SER A 290 13.43 -4.81 5.71
CA SER A 290 13.94 -5.82 6.64
C SER A 290 13.46 -5.68 8.09
N THR A 291 12.48 -4.81 8.34
CA THR A 291 11.88 -4.69 9.68
C THR A 291 11.27 -6.04 10.09
N PRO A 292 11.74 -6.68 11.19
CA PRO A 292 11.14 -7.92 11.68
C PRO A 292 9.65 -7.74 11.97
N LEU A 293 8.84 -8.77 11.68
CA LEU A 293 7.39 -8.70 11.88
C LEU A 293 7.03 -8.34 13.34
N SER A 294 7.72 -8.93 14.32
CA SER A 294 7.54 -8.63 15.75
C SER A 294 7.74 -7.15 16.08
N ASP A 295 8.76 -6.53 15.50
CA ASP A 295 9.10 -5.14 15.76
C ASP A 295 8.06 -4.18 15.14
N GLY A 296 7.68 -4.44 13.89
CA GLY A 296 6.64 -3.68 13.23
C GLY A 296 5.27 -3.81 13.93
N ILE A 297 4.90 -5.04 14.35
CA ILE A 297 3.67 -5.28 15.11
C ILE A 297 3.72 -4.56 16.47
N SER A 298 4.83 -4.65 17.22
CA SER A 298 4.98 -3.97 18.51
C SER A 298 4.82 -2.45 18.38
N LYS A 299 5.44 -1.84 17.35
CA LYS A 299 5.28 -0.41 17.06
C LYS A 299 3.82 -0.06 16.71
N THR A 300 3.15 -0.92 15.94
CA THR A 300 1.75 -0.71 15.53
C THR A 300 0.79 -0.83 16.72
N VAL A 301 0.97 -1.83 17.57
CA VAL A 301 0.21 -2.03 18.82
C VAL A 301 0.35 -0.81 19.71
N LYS A 302 1.59 -0.39 20.01
CA LYS A 302 1.89 0.79 20.82
C LYS A 302 1.20 2.04 20.27
N TRP A 303 1.34 2.28 18.97
CA TRP A 303 0.70 3.43 18.32
C TRP A 303 -0.83 3.40 18.47
N TYR A 304 -1.46 2.24 18.24
CA TYR A 304 -2.91 2.11 18.37
C TYR A 304 -3.38 2.34 19.80
N GLU A 305 -2.67 1.81 20.81
CA GLU A 305 -3.00 2.03 22.23
C GLU A 305 -2.92 3.51 22.62
N GLU A 306 -1.91 4.23 22.16
CA GLU A 306 -1.70 5.66 22.43
C GLU A 306 -2.68 6.56 21.65
N ASN A 307 -3.26 6.08 20.53
CA ASN A 307 -4.04 6.89 19.58
C ASN A 307 -5.46 6.38 19.32
N ARG A 308 -6.03 5.54 20.20
CA ARG A 308 -7.39 4.94 20.00
C ARG A 308 -8.49 5.96 19.69
N SER A 309 -8.42 7.15 20.29
CA SER A 309 -9.45 8.20 20.11
C SER A 309 -9.41 8.88 18.74
N VAL A 310 -8.31 8.76 18.02
CA VAL A 310 -8.10 9.39 16.70
C VAL A 310 -7.79 8.36 15.61
N ALA A 311 -7.60 7.10 15.97
CA ALA A 311 -7.43 6.02 15.02
C ALA A 311 -8.68 5.88 14.13
N ARG A 312 -8.47 5.52 12.88
CA ARG A 312 -9.59 5.20 11.96
C ARG A 312 -10.20 3.86 12.38
N ILE A 313 -11.44 3.91 12.89
CA ILE A 313 -12.20 2.75 13.40
C ILE A 313 -13.63 2.76 12.90
#